data_e05e0d1cc7ed0154ac35cdfa0597938f
#
_entry.id   e05e0d1cc7ed0154ac35cdfa0597938f
#
_cell.length_a   1.000
_cell.length_b   1.000
_cell.length_c   1.000
_cell.angle_alpha   90.00
_cell.angle_beta   90.00
_cell.angle_gamma   90.00
#
_symmetry.space_group_name_H-M   'P 1'
#
loop_
_entity.id
_entity.type
_entity.pdbx_description
1 polymer ?
#
loop_
_entity_poly.entity_id
_entity_poly.type
_entity_poly.pdbx_seq_one_letter_code
_entity_poly.pdbx_strand_id
1 'polypeptide(L)'
;EQLLNSEHYGERMAVFWLDLVRYADTVGYHGDQEHNSSPYRDYVIDAFNVNIPFDQFTREQLAGDLLPNSTEDQKIATCYNRLLQTSHEGGVQPKEYLAMYQADRIRNLSALWMGATI
;
A
#
# COMPACT_ATOMS: atom_id res chain seq x y z
N GLU A 1 -25.37 1.43 13.24
CA GLU A 1 -25.83 1.48 11.84
C GLU A 1 -25.57 2.86 11.21
N GLN A 2 -25.90 3.99 11.87
CA GLN A 2 -25.72 5.34 11.30
C GLN A 2 -24.26 5.64 10.91
N LEU A 3 -23.27 5.22 11.70
CA LEU A 3 -21.85 5.44 11.41
C LEU A 3 -21.35 4.55 10.27
N LEU A 4 -21.87 3.32 10.16
CA LEU A 4 -21.48 2.40 9.08
C LEU A 4 -22.04 2.82 7.72
N ASN A 5 -23.10 3.61 7.71
CA ASN A 5 -23.72 4.14 6.49
C ASN A 5 -23.25 5.57 6.16
N SER A 6 -22.29 6.08 6.91
CA SER A 6 -21.71 7.41 6.65
C SER A 6 -20.77 7.33 5.46
N GLU A 7 -20.80 8.33 4.57
CA GLU A 7 -19.83 8.50 3.48
C GLU A 7 -18.37 8.67 3.98
N HIS A 8 -18.21 9.10 5.25
CA HIS A 8 -16.91 9.26 5.91
C HIS A 8 -16.42 7.96 6.59
N TYR A 9 -17.18 6.86 6.49
CA TYR A 9 -16.76 5.57 7.07
C TYR A 9 -15.44 5.09 6.49
N GLY A 10 -15.32 5.11 5.15
CA GLY A 10 -14.10 4.71 4.46
C GLY A 10 -12.90 5.55 4.85
N GLU A 11 -13.06 6.89 4.91
CA GLU A 11 -11.99 7.79 5.34
C GLU A 11 -11.48 7.43 6.75
N ARG A 12 -12.41 7.17 7.69
CA ARG A 12 -12.05 6.83 9.07
C ARG A 12 -11.35 5.47 9.16
N MET A 13 -11.81 4.47 8.43
CA MET A 13 -11.25 3.12 8.45
C MET A 13 -9.94 3.03 7.68
N ALA A 14 -9.81 3.78 6.59
CA ALA A 14 -8.60 3.82 5.79
C ALA A 14 -7.37 4.25 6.60
N VAL A 15 -7.53 5.13 7.60
CA VAL A 15 -6.43 5.59 8.47
C VAL A 15 -5.68 4.40 9.08
N PHE A 16 -6.39 3.40 9.58
CA PHE A 16 -5.77 2.21 10.19
C PHE A 16 -5.00 1.38 9.17
N TRP A 17 -5.58 1.20 7.98
CA TRP A 17 -4.91 0.44 6.92
C TRP A 17 -3.69 1.18 6.38
N LEU A 18 -3.82 2.49 6.12
CA LEU A 18 -2.74 3.33 5.60
C LEU A 18 -1.54 3.38 6.54
N ASP A 19 -1.80 3.40 7.87
CA ASP A 19 -0.74 3.31 8.88
C ASP A 19 -0.02 1.95 8.82
N LEU A 20 -0.76 0.85 8.77
CA LEU A 20 -0.19 -0.50 8.68
C LEU A 20 0.65 -0.72 7.42
N VAL A 21 0.24 -0.19 6.27
CA VAL A 21 1.00 -0.27 5.02
C VAL A 21 2.08 0.80 4.91
N ARG A 22 2.21 1.67 5.89
CA ARG A 22 3.21 2.77 5.95
C ARG A 22 3.05 3.75 4.80
N TYR A 23 1.79 4.12 4.50
CA TYR A 23 1.49 5.12 3.48
C TYR A 23 2.22 6.43 3.76
N ALA A 24 2.86 6.97 2.73
CA ALA A 24 3.45 8.30 2.75
C ALA A 24 3.45 8.91 1.34
N ASP A 25 3.44 10.23 1.27
CA ASP A 25 3.52 10.99 0.02
C ASP A 25 4.96 11.41 -0.30
N THR A 26 5.94 10.83 0.40
CA THR A 26 7.38 11.06 0.20
C THR A 26 8.14 9.74 0.21
N VAL A 27 9.37 9.75 -0.29
CA VAL A 27 10.20 8.53 -0.38
C VAL A 27 10.82 8.11 0.96
N GLY A 28 10.85 8.99 1.96
CA GLY A 28 11.25 8.69 3.34
C GLY A 28 12.75 8.55 3.61
N TYR A 29 13.60 8.61 2.58
CA TYR A 29 15.06 8.63 2.71
C TYR A 29 15.63 10.03 2.50
N HIS A 30 16.95 10.15 2.60
CA HIS A 30 17.67 11.39 2.40
C HIS A 30 17.19 12.13 1.14
N GLY A 31 16.93 13.43 1.28
CA GLY A 31 16.32 14.25 0.23
C GLY A 31 14.79 14.18 0.19
N ASP A 32 14.20 13.14 0.75
CA ASP A 32 12.75 12.94 0.99
C ASP A 32 11.85 13.55 -0.09
N GLN A 33 12.12 13.20 -1.35
CA GLN A 33 11.39 13.71 -2.50
C GLN A 33 9.90 13.33 -2.42
N GLU A 34 9.07 14.21 -2.93
CA GLU A 34 7.64 13.97 -3.07
C GLU A 34 7.38 12.74 -3.95
N HIS A 35 6.45 11.91 -3.51
CA HIS A 35 5.99 10.73 -4.21
C HIS A 35 4.48 10.62 -4.08
N ASN A 36 3.76 11.10 -5.09
CA ASN A 36 2.30 11.10 -5.03
C ASN A 36 1.73 9.67 -5.02
N SER A 37 1.24 9.26 -3.86
CA SER A 37 0.56 7.98 -3.65
C SER A 37 -0.95 8.16 -3.40
N SER A 38 -1.50 9.35 -3.59
CA SER A 38 -2.92 9.66 -3.32
C SER A 38 -3.93 8.73 -4.02
N PRO A 39 -3.71 8.24 -5.27
CA PRO A 39 -4.64 7.29 -5.87
C PRO A 39 -4.81 6.00 -5.06
N TYR A 40 -3.73 5.50 -4.45
CA TYR A 40 -3.81 4.33 -3.58
C TYR A 40 -4.61 4.61 -2.30
N ARG A 41 -4.42 5.79 -1.69
CA ARG A 41 -5.23 6.21 -0.55
C ARG A 41 -6.72 6.22 -0.90
N ASP A 42 -7.06 6.82 -2.03
CA ASP A 42 -8.44 6.93 -2.49
C ASP A 42 -9.04 5.55 -2.78
N TYR A 43 -8.30 4.64 -3.43
CA TYR A 43 -8.68 3.24 -3.56
C TYR A 43 -9.00 2.56 -2.22
N VAL A 44 -8.17 2.79 -1.20
CA VAL A 44 -8.40 2.19 0.14
C VAL A 44 -9.67 2.75 0.77
N ILE A 45 -9.92 4.05 0.68
CA ILE A 45 -11.14 4.69 1.17
C ILE A 45 -12.38 4.08 0.50
N ASP A 46 -12.37 3.98 -0.82
CA ASP A 46 -13.47 3.42 -1.60
C ASP A 46 -13.70 1.94 -1.28
N ALA A 47 -12.64 1.16 -1.14
CA ALA A 47 -12.72 -0.25 -0.77
C ALA A 47 -13.44 -0.47 0.58
N PHE A 48 -13.18 0.39 1.57
CA PHE A 48 -13.91 0.37 2.84
C PHE A 48 -15.35 0.83 2.70
N ASN A 49 -15.63 1.86 1.91
CA ASN A 49 -16.98 2.37 1.70
C ASN A 49 -17.89 1.34 0.99
N VAL A 50 -17.37 0.62 -0.01
CA VAL A 50 -18.12 -0.44 -0.69
C VAL A 50 -18.06 -1.79 0.03
N ASN A 51 -17.31 -1.85 1.13
CA ASN A 51 -17.12 -3.08 1.92
C ASN A 51 -16.64 -4.26 1.06
N ILE A 52 -15.59 -4.04 0.27
CA ILE A 52 -15.00 -5.08 -0.58
C ILE A 52 -14.60 -6.31 0.26
N PRO A 53 -14.82 -7.56 -0.20
CA PRO A 53 -14.36 -8.75 0.50
C PRO A 53 -12.86 -8.72 0.76
N PHE A 54 -12.43 -9.09 1.97
CA PHE A 54 -11.03 -8.98 2.39
C PHE A 54 -10.07 -9.79 1.50
N ASP A 55 -10.50 -10.94 1.00
CA ASP A 55 -9.70 -11.75 0.07
C ASP A 55 -9.52 -11.07 -1.29
N GLN A 56 -10.55 -10.36 -1.78
CA GLN A 56 -10.44 -9.54 -2.98
C GLN A 56 -9.51 -8.34 -2.74
N PHE A 57 -9.70 -7.61 -1.66
CA PHE A 57 -8.85 -6.49 -1.26
C PHE A 57 -7.37 -6.88 -1.16
N THR A 58 -7.11 -8.08 -0.61
CA THR A 58 -5.75 -8.63 -0.53
C THR A 58 -5.18 -8.95 -1.91
N ARG A 59 -5.95 -9.65 -2.76
CA ARG A 59 -5.50 -10.01 -4.11
C ARG A 59 -5.21 -8.79 -4.98
N GLU A 60 -6.04 -7.77 -4.89
CA GLU A 60 -5.85 -6.55 -5.67
C GLU A 60 -4.58 -5.80 -5.26
N GLN A 61 -4.27 -5.71 -3.98
CA GLN A 61 -3.05 -5.06 -3.52
C GLN A 61 -1.77 -5.84 -3.84
N LEU A 62 -1.82 -7.16 -3.78
CA LEU A 62 -0.62 -7.98 -4.04
C LEU A 62 -0.38 -8.24 -5.53
N ALA A 63 -1.44 -8.36 -6.32
CA ALA A 63 -1.35 -8.83 -7.70
C ALA A 63 -2.48 -8.29 -8.61
N GLY A 64 -3.03 -7.11 -8.32
CA GLY A 64 -4.14 -6.52 -9.08
C GLY A 64 -3.85 -6.32 -10.56
N ASP A 65 -2.61 -5.97 -10.89
CA ASP A 65 -2.12 -5.82 -12.26
C ASP A 65 -2.02 -7.14 -13.04
N LEU A 66 -1.96 -8.26 -12.35
CA LEU A 66 -1.88 -9.62 -12.93
C LEU A 66 -3.26 -10.28 -13.10
N LEU A 67 -4.32 -9.64 -12.63
CA LEU A 67 -5.67 -10.17 -12.76
C LEU A 67 -6.14 -10.13 -14.23
N PRO A 68 -6.94 -11.10 -14.69
CA PRO A 68 -7.51 -11.07 -16.02
C PRO A 68 -8.37 -9.81 -16.23
N ASN A 69 -8.13 -9.07 -17.32
CA ASN A 69 -8.81 -7.81 -17.63
C ASN A 69 -8.75 -6.77 -16.47
N SER A 70 -7.61 -6.69 -15.82
CA SER A 70 -7.35 -5.82 -14.67
C SER A 70 -7.83 -4.38 -14.92
N THR A 71 -8.64 -3.87 -14.01
CA THR A 71 -9.14 -2.50 -14.01
C THR A 71 -8.06 -1.50 -13.59
N GLU A 72 -8.34 -0.20 -13.77
CA GLU A 72 -7.45 0.86 -13.29
C GLU A 72 -7.28 0.80 -11.76
N ASP A 73 -8.38 0.64 -11.03
CA ASP A 73 -8.37 0.54 -9.56
C ASP A 73 -7.54 -0.65 -9.07
N GLN A 74 -7.63 -1.80 -9.76
CA GLN A 74 -6.83 -2.97 -9.44
C GLN A 74 -5.33 -2.75 -9.67
N LYS A 75 -4.97 -1.96 -10.67
CA LYS A 75 -3.57 -1.54 -10.90
C LYS A 75 -3.12 -0.53 -9.84
N ILE A 76 -3.98 0.41 -9.48
CA ILE A 76 -3.73 1.38 -8.40
C ILE A 76 -3.52 0.65 -7.07
N ALA A 77 -4.31 -0.37 -6.77
CA ALA A 77 -4.16 -1.18 -5.57
C ALA A 77 -2.74 -1.75 -5.42
N THR A 78 -2.07 -2.13 -6.53
CA THR A 78 -0.69 -2.65 -6.50
C THR A 78 0.36 -1.62 -6.09
N CYS A 79 0.00 -0.35 -5.98
CA CYS A 79 0.87 0.68 -5.39
C CYS A 79 1.29 0.32 -3.96
N TYR A 80 0.55 -0.55 -3.25
CA TYR A 80 1.01 -1.17 -2.01
C TYR A 80 2.47 -1.64 -2.09
N ASN A 81 2.85 -2.27 -3.20
CA ASN A 81 4.21 -2.78 -3.39
C ASN A 81 5.29 -1.68 -3.51
N ARG A 82 4.89 -0.42 -3.58
CA ARG A 82 5.77 0.76 -3.65
C ARG A 82 5.82 1.57 -2.36
N LEU A 83 5.01 1.22 -1.36
CA LEU A 83 4.95 1.90 -0.07
C LEU A 83 6.11 1.47 0.85
N LEU A 84 7.33 1.73 0.42
CA LEU A 84 8.54 1.50 1.19
C LEU A 84 9.48 2.70 1.02
N GLN A 85 10.37 2.88 1.98
CA GLN A 85 11.42 3.89 1.84
C GLN A 85 12.35 3.53 0.69
N THR A 86 12.57 4.47 -0.23
CA THR A 86 13.48 4.29 -1.37
C THR A 86 14.53 5.38 -1.39
N SER A 87 15.77 5.02 -1.76
CA SER A 87 16.84 5.98 -1.93
C SER A 87 17.02 6.36 -3.40
N HIS A 88 17.16 7.65 -3.65
CA HIS A 88 17.49 8.22 -4.96
C HIS A 88 18.87 8.86 -4.95
N GLU A 89 19.72 8.50 -3.98
CA GLU A 89 21.08 9.05 -3.84
C GLU A 89 22.03 8.49 -4.89
N GLY A 90 22.94 9.34 -5.36
CA GLY A 90 24.10 8.92 -6.13
C GLY A 90 25.10 8.14 -5.25
N GLY A 91 25.68 7.06 -5.80
CA GLY A 91 26.69 6.26 -5.11
C GLY A 91 26.14 5.10 -4.27
N VAL A 92 24.83 4.89 -4.22
CA VAL A 92 24.22 3.70 -3.60
C VAL A 92 24.66 2.42 -4.33
N GLN A 93 24.78 1.32 -3.59
CA GLN A 93 25.08 0.01 -4.17
C GLN A 93 23.76 -0.65 -4.61
N PRO A 94 23.45 -0.77 -5.92
CA PRO A 94 22.11 -1.20 -6.38
C PRO A 94 21.69 -2.56 -5.84
N LYS A 95 22.62 -3.50 -5.73
CA LYS A 95 22.32 -4.86 -5.20
C LYS A 95 21.98 -4.87 -3.72
N GLU A 96 22.63 -4.02 -2.93
CA GLU A 96 22.36 -3.87 -1.50
C GLU A 96 20.96 -3.31 -1.28
N TYR A 97 20.64 -2.21 -1.95
CA TYR A 97 19.32 -1.59 -1.83
C TYR A 97 18.20 -2.49 -2.34
N LEU A 98 18.42 -3.23 -3.42
CA LEU A 98 17.45 -4.23 -3.88
C LEU A 98 17.17 -5.28 -2.81
N ALA A 99 18.20 -5.80 -2.15
CA ALA A 99 18.03 -6.77 -1.06
C ALA A 99 17.30 -6.15 0.14
N MET A 100 17.61 -4.91 0.50
CA MET A 100 16.92 -4.17 1.57
C MET A 100 15.43 -3.98 1.23
N TYR A 101 15.10 -3.57 0.02
CA TYR A 101 13.71 -3.37 -0.42
C TYR A 101 12.92 -4.69 -0.45
N GLN A 102 13.55 -5.78 -0.87
CA GLN A 102 12.94 -7.10 -0.84
C GLN A 102 12.66 -7.56 0.58
N ALA A 103 13.64 -7.43 1.48
CA ALA A 103 13.47 -7.78 2.89
C ALA A 103 12.38 -6.94 3.56
N ASP A 104 12.33 -5.65 3.26
CA ASP A 104 11.31 -4.75 3.79
C ASP A 104 9.89 -5.14 3.34
N ARG A 105 9.70 -5.43 2.04
CA ARG A 105 8.41 -5.91 1.53
C ARG A 105 7.97 -7.21 2.21
N ILE A 106 8.87 -8.17 2.35
CA ILE A 106 8.57 -9.45 3.00
C ILE A 106 8.16 -9.23 4.45
N ARG A 107 8.88 -8.40 5.20
CA ARG A 107 8.54 -8.07 6.60
C ARG A 107 7.16 -7.42 6.72
N ASN A 108 6.88 -6.42 5.89
CA ASN A 108 5.58 -5.75 5.94
C ASN A 108 4.45 -6.71 5.56
N LEU A 109 4.61 -7.50 4.50
CA LEU A 109 3.64 -8.50 4.08
C LEU A 109 3.37 -9.53 5.18
N SER A 110 4.42 -10.07 5.80
CA SER A 110 4.30 -11.02 6.92
C SER A 110 3.55 -10.42 8.10
N ALA A 111 3.93 -9.20 8.51
CA ALA A 111 3.29 -8.54 9.63
C ALA A 111 1.81 -8.26 9.35
N LEU A 112 1.51 -7.78 8.14
CA LEU A 112 0.19 -7.29 7.76
C LEU A 112 -0.83 -8.41 7.55
N TRP A 113 -0.49 -9.44 6.79
CA TRP A 113 -1.42 -10.53 6.44
C TRP A 113 -1.27 -11.80 7.25
N MET A 114 -0.11 -12.04 7.82
CA MET A 114 0.18 -13.27 8.57
C MET A 114 0.30 -13.05 10.08
N GLY A 115 0.38 -11.80 10.54
CA GLY A 115 0.66 -11.47 11.93
C GLY A 115 2.00 -11.99 12.41
N ALA A 116 2.94 -12.21 11.50
CA ALA A 116 4.24 -12.82 11.79
C ALA A 116 5.38 -11.81 11.67
N THR A 117 6.28 -11.83 12.65
CA THR A 117 7.53 -11.06 12.61
C THR A 117 8.67 -11.97 12.14
N ILE A 118 9.33 -11.57 11.04
CA ILE A 118 10.46 -12.30 10.44
C ILE A 118 11.65 -11.38 10.20
#